data_92870dd378c838c9a18d75dc59e0157b
#
_entry.id   92870dd378c838c9a18d75dc59e0157b
#
_cell.length_a   1.000
_cell.length_b   1.000
_cell.length_c   1.000
_cell.angle_alpha   90.00
_cell.angle_beta   90.00
_cell.angle_gamma   90.00
#
_symmetry.space_group_name_H-M   'P 1'
#
loop_
_entity.id
_entity.type
_entity.pdbx_description
1 polymer ?
#
loop_
_entity_poly.entity_id
_entity_poly.type
_entity_poly.pdbx_seq_one_letter_code
_entity_poly.pdbx_strand_id
1 'polypeptide(L)'
;HASTQMDNRTPEKVKFLHGLGFSQVVLARELSLAEIQAVHAACDVPLEVFVHGALCVSYSGQCYVSQHCFGRSANRGECAQFCRLKFDMVDSDGRMIEQGRHLLSLKDMNRGADLERLLDAGVTSLKIEGRLKDVAYVKNVTAWYRSRLDEIFKRRPEYRRASSGQISLAFTPCLEKSFNRGFTRYFLDGRTPDVFSFHTPKSLGEEVGT
;
A
#
# COMPACT_ATOMS: atom_id res chain seq x y z
N HIS A 1 -12.07 -2.46 -13.32
CA HIS A 1 -11.80 -2.16 -11.89
C HIS A 1 -11.70 -0.66 -11.70
N ALA A 2 -12.25 -0.13 -10.60
CA ALA A 2 -12.07 1.25 -10.21
C ALA A 2 -10.74 1.40 -9.48
N SER A 3 -9.83 2.22 -10.01
CA SER A 3 -8.51 2.44 -9.43
C SER A 3 -8.58 3.18 -8.09
N THR A 4 -7.59 2.94 -7.21
CA THR A 4 -7.35 3.76 -6.01
C THR A 4 -7.15 5.26 -6.32
N GLN A 5 -6.72 5.59 -7.55
CA GLN A 5 -6.57 6.99 -8.00
C GLN A 5 -7.89 7.74 -8.15
N MET A 6 -9.02 7.03 -8.05
CA MET A 6 -10.35 7.64 -7.99
C MET A 6 -10.75 8.05 -6.57
N ASP A 7 -9.87 7.92 -5.59
CA ASP A 7 -10.11 8.31 -4.20
C ASP A 7 -11.33 7.57 -3.59
N ASN A 8 -11.28 6.24 -3.60
CA ASN A 8 -12.39 5.38 -3.17
C ASN A 8 -12.36 5.21 -1.65
N ARG A 9 -12.96 6.16 -0.90
CA ARG A 9 -12.92 6.22 0.56
C ARG A 9 -14.25 6.02 1.25
N THR A 10 -15.36 6.23 0.56
CA THR A 10 -16.68 6.19 1.21
C THR A 10 -17.59 5.11 0.63
N PRO A 11 -18.51 4.55 1.44
CA PRO A 11 -19.50 3.59 0.97
C PRO A 11 -20.33 4.10 -0.20
N GLU A 12 -20.73 5.37 -0.19
CA GLU A 12 -21.55 6.00 -1.23
C GLU A 12 -20.82 6.01 -2.56
N LYS A 13 -19.52 6.36 -2.54
CA LYS A 13 -18.71 6.37 -3.76
C LYS A 13 -18.51 4.97 -4.32
N VAL A 14 -18.28 3.98 -3.46
CA VAL A 14 -18.13 2.59 -3.89
C VAL A 14 -19.43 2.05 -4.49
N LYS A 15 -20.58 2.34 -3.88
CA LYS A 15 -21.92 2.01 -4.45
C LYS A 15 -22.13 2.66 -5.82
N PHE A 16 -21.80 3.94 -5.94
CA PHE A 16 -21.90 4.67 -7.21
C PHE A 16 -21.05 4.00 -8.30
N LEU A 17 -19.80 3.67 -8.01
CA LEU A 17 -18.92 2.99 -8.96
C LEU A 17 -19.42 1.60 -9.33
N HIS A 18 -19.94 0.83 -8.37
CA HIS A 18 -20.55 -0.46 -8.63
C HIS A 18 -21.77 -0.31 -9.56
N GLY A 19 -22.61 0.70 -9.31
CA GLY A 19 -23.77 1.03 -10.16
C GLY A 19 -23.39 1.43 -11.60
N LEU A 20 -22.17 1.93 -11.81
CA LEU A 20 -21.62 2.18 -13.15
C LEU A 20 -21.04 0.93 -13.83
N GLY A 21 -21.12 -0.26 -13.19
CA GLY A 21 -20.65 -1.52 -13.74
C GLY A 21 -19.20 -1.88 -13.43
N PHE A 22 -18.54 -1.19 -12.49
CA PHE A 22 -17.21 -1.63 -12.03
C PHE A 22 -17.34 -2.94 -11.25
N SER A 23 -16.63 -3.96 -11.70
CA SER A 23 -16.66 -5.32 -11.12
C SER A 23 -15.73 -5.49 -9.90
N GLN A 24 -14.91 -4.52 -9.59
CA GLN A 24 -14.00 -4.49 -8.44
C GLN A 24 -13.59 -3.06 -8.13
N VAL A 25 -13.44 -2.74 -6.85
CA VAL A 25 -13.01 -1.40 -6.40
C VAL A 25 -11.75 -1.51 -5.55
N VAL A 26 -10.71 -0.78 -5.96
CA VAL A 26 -9.47 -0.63 -5.20
C VAL A 26 -9.63 0.52 -4.22
N LEU A 27 -9.70 0.22 -2.92
CA LEU A 27 -9.89 1.23 -1.89
C LEU A 27 -8.66 2.14 -1.73
N ALA A 28 -8.89 3.34 -1.22
CA ALA A 28 -7.82 4.25 -0.86
C ALA A 28 -6.95 3.63 0.27
N ARG A 29 -5.65 3.92 0.26
CA ARG A 29 -4.69 3.35 1.23
C ARG A 29 -4.92 3.84 2.65
N GLU A 30 -5.56 5.00 2.78
CA GLU A 30 -5.77 5.74 4.02
C GLU A 30 -6.87 5.17 4.91
N LEU A 31 -7.66 4.21 4.43
CA LEU A 31 -8.77 3.65 5.19
C LEU A 31 -8.28 2.82 6.37
N SER A 32 -8.95 3.00 7.49
CA SER A 32 -8.89 2.12 8.65
C SER A 32 -9.67 0.82 8.38
N LEU A 33 -9.46 -0.19 9.23
CA LEU A 33 -10.19 -1.45 9.16
C LEU A 33 -11.70 -1.24 9.31
N ALA A 34 -12.12 -0.36 10.23
CA ALA A 34 -13.53 -0.04 10.43
C ALA A 34 -14.18 0.61 9.20
N GLU A 35 -13.46 1.50 8.50
CA GLU A 35 -13.95 2.10 7.26
C GLU A 35 -14.04 1.07 6.12
N ILE A 36 -13.08 0.13 6.02
CA ILE A 36 -13.16 -1.00 5.07
C ILE A 36 -14.39 -1.86 5.34
N GLN A 37 -14.65 -2.21 6.59
CA GLN A 37 -15.84 -2.96 7.00
C GLN A 37 -17.14 -2.22 6.67
N ALA A 38 -17.18 -0.91 6.90
CA ALA A 38 -18.35 -0.09 6.56
C ALA A 38 -18.61 -0.06 5.03
N VAL A 39 -17.57 -0.01 4.22
CA VAL A 39 -17.69 -0.11 2.76
C VAL A 39 -18.22 -1.48 2.36
N HIS A 40 -17.67 -2.56 2.91
CA HIS A 40 -18.11 -3.94 2.63
C HIS A 40 -19.57 -4.16 3.03
N ALA A 41 -19.96 -3.71 4.22
CA ALA A 41 -21.34 -3.82 4.69
C ALA A 41 -22.37 -3.05 3.83
N ALA A 42 -21.89 -2.06 3.08
CA ALA A 42 -22.75 -1.21 2.26
C ALA A 42 -22.89 -1.66 0.80
N CYS A 43 -22.01 -2.53 0.30
CA CYS A 43 -21.97 -2.89 -1.13
C CYS A 43 -21.25 -4.23 -1.33
N ASP A 44 -21.82 -5.14 -2.13
CA ASP A 44 -21.29 -6.47 -2.41
C ASP A 44 -20.18 -6.51 -3.47
N VAL A 45 -19.71 -5.35 -3.95
CA VAL A 45 -18.64 -5.32 -4.95
C VAL A 45 -17.34 -5.87 -4.35
N PRO A 46 -16.58 -6.71 -5.07
CA PRO A 46 -15.27 -7.18 -4.65
C PRO A 46 -14.33 -6.03 -4.31
N LEU A 47 -13.76 -6.05 -3.09
CA LEU A 47 -12.86 -5.02 -2.58
C LEU A 47 -11.41 -5.46 -2.70
N GLU A 48 -10.56 -4.55 -3.22
CA GLU A 48 -9.12 -4.70 -3.25
C GLU A 48 -8.46 -3.64 -2.36
N VAL A 49 -7.50 -4.06 -1.55
CA VAL A 49 -6.71 -3.15 -0.70
C VAL A 49 -5.22 -3.34 -0.90
N PHE A 50 -4.46 -2.26 -0.75
CA PHE A 50 -3.00 -2.38 -0.67
C PHE A 50 -2.57 -2.99 0.66
N VAL A 51 -1.61 -3.92 0.59
CA VAL A 51 -1.06 -4.60 1.76
C VAL A 51 0.44 -4.41 1.91
N HIS A 52 1.15 -4.03 0.83
CA HIS A 52 2.61 -3.89 0.86
C HIS A 52 3.11 -2.82 -0.11
N GLY A 53 4.22 -2.18 0.28
CA GLY A 53 5.05 -1.34 -0.57
C GLY A 53 4.85 0.16 -0.34
N ALA A 54 5.34 0.96 -1.29
CA ALA A 54 5.45 2.41 -1.13
C ALA A 54 4.12 3.10 -0.89
N LEU A 55 4.10 4.00 0.12
CA LEU A 55 2.99 4.88 0.44
C LEU A 55 3.14 6.25 -0.23
N CYS A 56 2.02 6.90 -0.48
CA CYS A 56 1.94 8.30 -0.89
C CYS A 56 1.66 9.19 0.34
N VAL A 57 2.34 10.33 0.45
CA VAL A 57 2.09 11.31 1.52
C VAL A 57 0.76 12.05 1.30
N SER A 58 0.29 12.11 0.07
CA SER A 58 -0.99 12.70 -0.30
C SER A 58 -2.12 11.68 -0.24
N TYR A 59 -3.35 12.15 -0.11
CA TYR A 59 -4.53 11.31 -0.34
C TYR A 59 -4.51 10.68 -1.73
N SER A 60 -5.08 9.49 -1.83
CA SER A 60 -5.11 8.70 -3.07
C SER A 60 -5.78 9.51 -4.21
N GLY A 61 -5.09 9.65 -5.33
CA GLY A 61 -5.58 10.39 -6.50
C GLY A 61 -5.49 11.92 -6.42
N GLN A 62 -5.01 12.51 -5.33
CA GLN A 62 -5.05 13.96 -5.08
C GLN A 62 -3.68 14.64 -5.11
N CYS A 63 -2.64 13.99 -5.60
CA CYS A 63 -1.31 14.59 -5.73
C CYS A 63 -1.09 15.17 -7.12
N TYR A 64 -0.91 16.47 -7.22
CA TYR A 64 -0.65 17.20 -8.47
C TYR A 64 0.77 17.76 -8.57
N VAL A 65 1.65 17.49 -7.59
CA VAL A 65 3.02 18.01 -7.55
C VAL A 65 3.81 17.61 -8.79
N SER A 66 3.69 16.35 -9.23
CA SER A 66 4.40 15.89 -10.43
C SER A 66 3.96 16.65 -11.68
N GLN A 67 2.69 17.00 -11.79
CA GLN A 67 2.17 17.79 -12.91
C GLN A 67 2.65 19.23 -12.84
N HIS A 68 2.54 19.85 -11.68
CA HIS A 68 2.92 21.25 -11.50
C HIS A 68 4.42 21.49 -11.68
N CYS A 69 5.27 20.66 -11.06
CA CYS A 69 6.73 20.87 -11.03
C CYS A 69 7.48 20.23 -12.21
N PHE A 70 6.91 19.18 -12.85
CA PHE A 70 7.67 18.35 -13.79
C PHE A 70 6.90 18.03 -15.08
N GLY A 71 5.70 18.57 -15.28
CA GLY A 71 4.86 18.28 -16.45
C GLY A 71 4.42 16.81 -16.56
N ARG A 72 4.47 16.02 -15.47
CA ARG A 72 4.20 14.58 -15.43
C ARG A 72 2.98 14.28 -14.57
N SER A 73 2.13 13.35 -14.98
CA SER A 73 0.93 13.01 -14.20
C SER A 73 1.15 11.80 -13.29
N ALA A 74 1.18 12.03 -11.97
CA ALA A 74 1.23 10.96 -10.98
C ALA A 74 0.02 10.01 -11.08
N ASN A 75 -1.17 10.55 -11.39
CA ASN A 75 -2.40 9.77 -11.57
C ASN A 75 -2.40 8.90 -12.84
N ARG A 76 -1.51 9.20 -13.79
CA ARG A 76 -1.26 8.40 -15.00
C ARG A 76 -0.02 7.51 -14.89
N GLY A 77 0.52 7.35 -13.68
CA GLY A 77 1.66 6.47 -13.45
C GLY A 77 3.02 7.14 -13.49
N GLU A 78 3.13 8.44 -13.75
CA GLU A 78 4.39 9.17 -13.96
C GLU A 78 4.81 9.99 -12.73
N CYS A 79 4.60 9.46 -11.53
CA CYS A 79 4.98 10.12 -10.30
C CYS A 79 6.48 10.42 -10.24
N ALA A 80 6.85 11.69 -10.08
CA ALA A 80 8.25 12.13 -9.95
C ALA A 80 8.86 11.84 -8.56
N GLN A 81 8.06 11.30 -7.62
CA GLN A 81 8.48 11.01 -6.24
C GLN A 81 9.04 12.24 -5.50
N PHE A 82 8.50 13.43 -5.75
CA PHE A 82 8.88 14.68 -5.10
C PHE A 82 8.95 14.54 -3.56
N CYS A 83 7.98 13.85 -2.94
CA CYS A 83 7.95 13.60 -1.49
C CYS A 83 9.13 12.76 -0.96
N ARG A 84 10.01 12.27 -1.84
CA ARG A 84 11.22 11.51 -1.47
C ARG A 84 12.49 12.34 -1.54
N LEU A 85 12.39 13.61 -1.93
CA LEU A 85 13.50 14.55 -1.93
C LEU A 85 13.82 15.03 -0.51
N LYS A 86 14.96 15.65 -0.36
CA LYS A 86 15.34 16.37 0.86
C LYS A 86 14.73 17.77 0.82
N PHE A 87 14.28 18.25 1.97
CA PHE A 87 13.72 19.56 2.17
C PHE A 87 14.34 20.22 3.37
N ASP A 88 14.38 21.55 3.32
CA ASP A 88 14.61 22.39 4.47
C ASP A 88 13.25 22.85 5.02
N MET A 89 13.11 22.91 6.33
CA MET A 89 11.94 23.44 7.01
C MET A 89 12.32 24.70 7.79
N VAL A 90 11.64 25.79 7.51
CA VAL A 90 11.79 27.06 8.19
C VAL A 90 10.48 27.47 8.85
N ASP A 91 10.56 28.25 9.94
CA ASP A 91 9.37 28.87 10.55
C ASP A 91 8.93 30.13 9.79
N SER A 92 7.88 30.79 10.29
CA SER A 92 7.36 32.03 9.70
C SER A 92 8.36 33.21 9.71
N ASP A 93 9.34 33.17 10.60
CA ASP A 93 10.40 34.18 10.74
C ASP A 93 11.65 33.86 9.90
N GLY A 94 11.61 32.76 9.14
CA GLY A 94 12.72 32.31 8.30
C GLY A 94 13.82 31.55 9.06
N ARG A 95 13.60 31.18 10.33
CA ARG A 95 14.57 30.41 11.10
C ARG A 95 14.54 28.94 10.65
N MET A 96 15.74 28.36 10.49
CA MET A 96 15.86 26.95 10.14
C MET A 96 15.41 26.05 11.30
N ILE A 97 14.42 25.20 11.05
CA ILE A 97 13.96 24.16 11.99
C ILE A 97 14.63 22.84 11.67
N GLU A 98 14.63 22.41 10.41
CA GLU A 98 15.29 21.19 9.93
C GLU A 98 15.95 21.46 8.58
N GLN A 99 17.13 20.87 8.33
CA GLN A 99 17.89 21.05 7.09
C GLN A 99 18.16 19.71 6.41
N GLY A 100 17.91 19.65 5.11
CA GLY A 100 18.30 18.54 4.24
C GLY A 100 17.66 17.19 4.60
N ARG A 101 16.43 17.18 5.12
CA ARG A 101 15.74 15.98 5.61
C ARG A 101 14.65 15.50 4.65
N HIS A 102 14.35 14.21 4.69
CA HIS A 102 13.26 13.60 3.91
C HIS A 102 11.90 13.80 4.60
N LEU A 103 11.50 15.07 4.81
CA LEU A 103 10.36 15.45 5.65
C LEU A 103 9.00 14.89 5.21
N LEU A 104 8.84 14.57 3.92
CA LEU A 104 7.60 14.05 3.35
C LEU A 104 7.69 12.54 3.05
N SER A 105 8.81 11.88 3.40
CA SER A 105 9.01 10.48 3.07
C SER A 105 8.33 9.58 4.10
N LEU A 106 7.39 8.76 3.64
CA LEU A 106 6.73 7.74 4.46
C LEU A 106 7.52 6.43 4.46
N LYS A 107 7.38 5.67 5.54
CA LYS A 107 7.71 4.24 5.61
C LYS A 107 6.91 3.49 4.56
N ASP A 108 7.33 2.27 4.22
CA ASP A 108 6.58 1.41 3.32
C ASP A 108 5.48 0.65 4.08
N MET A 109 4.34 0.43 3.43
CA MET A 109 3.24 -0.32 4.01
C MET A 109 3.63 -1.78 4.19
N ASN A 110 3.28 -2.36 5.34
CA ASN A 110 3.30 -3.79 5.58
C ASN A 110 2.10 -4.17 6.47
N ARG A 111 1.11 -4.80 5.87
CA ARG A 111 -0.10 -5.32 6.53
C ARG A 111 -0.10 -6.85 6.61
N GLY A 112 1.06 -7.46 6.55
CA GLY A 112 1.19 -8.92 6.53
C GLY A 112 0.66 -9.60 7.80
N ALA A 113 0.81 -8.96 8.97
CA ALA A 113 0.23 -9.44 10.23
C ALA A 113 -1.29 -9.27 10.31
N ASP A 114 -1.88 -8.46 9.44
CA ASP A 114 -3.30 -8.11 9.45
C ASP A 114 -4.10 -8.80 8.34
N LEU A 115 -3.52 -9.73 7.59
CA LEU A 115 -4.18 -10.37 6.46
C LEU A 115 -5.51 -11.02 6.88
N GLU A 116 -5.54 -11.74 7.99
CA GLU A 116 -6.75 -12.39 8.48
C GLU A 116 -7.84 -11.37 8.84
N ARG A 117 -7.46 -10.26 9.49
CA ARG A 117 -8.38 -9.16 9.79
C ARG A 117 -8.95 -8.49 8.53
N LEU A 118 -8.14 -8.38 7.48
CA LEU A 118 -8.58 -7.84 6.19
C LEU A 118 -9.54 -8.79 5.48
N LEU A 119 -9.28 -10.09 5.51
CA LEU A 119 -10.20 -11.10 4.99
C LEU A 119 -11.55 -11.07 5.74
N ASP A 120 -11.51 -11.01 7.07
CA ASP A 120 -12.72 -10.89 7.91
C ASP A 120 -13.48 -9.57 7.66
N ALA A 121 -12.80 -8.53 7.21
CA ALA A 121 -13.41 -7.27 6.80
C ALA A 121 -14.01 -7.30 5.37
N GLY A 122 -14.03 -8.47 4.71
CA GLY A 122 -14.63 -8.66 3.39
C GLY A 122 -13.71 -8.33 2.22
N VAL A 123 -12.40 -8.17 2.44
CA VAL A 123 -11.44 -7.95 1.37
C VAL A 123 -11.21 -9.25 0.59
N THR A 124 -11.34 -9.19 -0.72
CA THR A 124 -11.20 -10.35 -1.61
C THR A 124 -9.94 -10.30 -2.47
N SER A 125 -9.28 -9.14 -2.57
CA SER A 125 -8.08 -8.96 -3.37
C SER A 125 -7.02 -8.14 -2.61
N LEU A 126 -5.79 -8.61 -2.62
CA LEU A 126 -4.66 -8.01 -1.92
C LEU A 126 -3.65 -7.47 -2.94
N LYS A 127 -3.33 -6.18 -2.85
CA LYS A 127 -2.47 -5.50 -3.80
C LYS A 127 -1.10 -5.19 -3.23
N ILE A 128 -0.06 -5.57 -3.95
CA ILE A 128 1.34 -5.24 -3.64
C ILE A 128 1.78 -4.10 -4.57
N GLU A 129 2.28 -3.00 -4.00
CA GLU A 129 2.90 -1.94 -4.78
C GLU A 129 4.34 -2.37 -5.13
N GLY A 130 4.61 -2.54 -6.42
CA GLY A 130 5.89 -3.02 -6.91
C GLY A 130 6.42 -2.27 -8.14
N ARG A 131 5.81 -1.17 -8.53
CA ARG A 131 6.26 -0.37 -9.66
C ARG A 131 7.69 0.13 -9.44
N LEU A 132 8.53 0.04 -10.45
CA LEU A 132 9.96 0.37 -10.41
C LEU A 132 10.75 -0.50 -9.40
N LYS A 133 10.26 -1.69 -9.10
CA LYS A 133 10.97 -2.70 -8.32
C LYS A 133 11.53 -3.79 -9.24
N ASP A 134 12.63 -4.37 -8.80
CA ASP A 134 13.27 -5.48 -9.51
C ASP A 134 12.51 -6.81 -9.34
N VAL A 135 12.96 -7.81 -10.08
CA VAL A 135 12.38 -9.15 -10.06
C VAL A 135 12.54 -9.80 -8.68
N ALA A 136 13.67 -9.58 -8.01
CA ALA A 136 13.94 -10.16 -6.70
C ALA A 136 12.93 -9.64 -5.65
N TYR A 137 12.65 -8.33 -5.66
CA TYR A 137 11.60 -7.75 -4.83
C TYR A 137 10.24 -8.39 -5.08
N VAL A 138 9.82 -8.45 -6.36
CA VAL A 138 8.50 -9.00 -6.72
C VAL A 138 8.38 -10.46 -6.29
N LYS A 139 9.40 -11.27 -6.58
CA LYS A 139 9.47 -12.70 -6.23
C LYS A 139 9.38 -12.89 -4.72
N ASN A 140 10.21 -12.18 -3.95
CA ASN A 140 10.29 -12.33 -2.49
C ASN A 140 9.01 -11.88 -1.80
N VAL A 141 8.50 -10.68 -2.11
CA VAL A 141 7.30 -10.13 -1.47
C VAL A 141 6.06 -10.96 -1.82
N THR A 142 5.89 -11.33 -3.09
CA THR A 142 4.74 -12.16 -3.51
C THR A 142 4.78 -13.55 -2.85
N ALA A 143 5.95 -14.18 -2.79
CA ALA A 143 6.13 -15.47 -2.15
C ALA A 143 5.81 -15.38 -0.64
N TRP A 144 6.25 -14.33 0.03
CA TRP A 144 5.97 -14.12 1.45
C TRP A 144 4.47 -14.01 1.73
N TYR A 145 3.77 -13.13 1.00
CA TYR A 145 2.31 -12.97 1.16
C TYR A 145 1.56 -14.24 0.80
N ARG A 146 2.01 -14.96 -0.23
CA ARG A 146 1.38 -16.23 -0.61
C ARG A 146 1.53 -17.26 0.50
N SER A 147 2.72 -17.41 1.06
CA SER A 147 2.95 -18.35 2.18
C SER A 147 2.08 -18.04 3.40
N ARG A 148 1.94 -16.76 3.74
CA ARG A 148 1.06 -16.32 4.83
C ARG A 148 -0.42 -16.62 4.58
N LEU A 149 -0.91 -16.38 3.36
CA LEU A 149 -2.28 -16.75 2.99
C LEU A 149 -2.50 -18.26 3.04
N ASP A 150 -1.52 -19.06 2.61
CA ASP A 150 -1.63 -20.52 2.66
C ASP A 150 -1.69 -21.05 4.11
N GLU A 151 -0.99 -20.43 5.04
CA GLU A 151 -1.09 -20.73 6.48
C GLU A 151 -2.48 -20.37 7.03
N ILE A 152 -3.05 -19.22 6.62
CA ILE A 152 -4.41 -18.84 7.01
C ILE A 152 -5.43 -19.84 6.47
N PHE A 153 -5.36 -20.19 5.20
CA PHE A 153 -6.31 -21.11 4.55
C PHE A 153 -6.28 -22.53 5.11
N LYS A 154 -5.15 -22.98 5.67
CA LYS A 154 -5.09 -24.26 6.40
C LYS A 154 -5.91 -24.22 7.71
N ARG A 155 -6.00 -23.06 8.36
CA ARG A 155 -6.72 -22.87 9.63
C ARG A 155 -8.16 -22.41 9.45
N ARG A 156 -8.44 -21.74 8.36
CA ARG A 156 -9.70 -21.06 8.04
C ARG A 156 -10.28 -21.63 6.72
N PRO A 157 -10.93 -22.80 6.76
CA PRO A 157 -11.41 -23.49 5.55
C PRO A 157 -12.56 -22.76 4.83
N GLU A 158 -13.17 -21.77 5.45
CA GLU A 158 -14.15 -20.86 4.82
C GLU A 158 -13.54 -19.98 3.74
N TYR A 159 -12.21 -19.72 3.81
CA TYR A 159 -11.50 -19.01 2.77
C TYR A 159 -10.91 -19.97 1.72
N ARG A 160 -11.02 -19.57 0.47
CA ARG A 160 -10.54 -20.39 -0.66
C ARG A 160 -9.67 -19.55 -1.59
N ARG A 161 -8.71 -20.23 -2.23
CA ARG A 161 -7.94 -19.64 -3.30
C ARG A 161 -8.83 -19.35 -4.51
N ALA A 162 -8.65 -18.18 -5.14
CA ALA A 162 -9.24 -17.87 -6.44
C ALA A 162 -8.52 -18.56 -7.61
N SER A 163 -7.28 -19.05 -7.38
CA SER A 163 -6.45 -19.71 -8.40
C SER A 163 -6.08 -21.13 -7.98
N SER A 164 -5.90 -22.02 -8.96
CA SER A 164 -5.51 -23.41 -8.77
C SER A 164 -3.97 -23.61 -8.71
N GLY A 165 -3.18 -22.58 -9.01
CA GLY A 165 -1.72 -22.69 -9.05
C GLY A 165 -1.10 -22.99 -7.69
N GLN A 166 -0.02 -23.80 -7.70
CA GLN A 166 0.82 -24.08 -6.54
C GLN A 166 2.18 -23.43 -6.74
N ILE A 167 2.79 -22.97 -5.65
CA ILE A 167 4.14 -22.40 -5.66
C ILE A 167 5.06 -23.33 -4.89
N SER A 168 6.15 -23.75 -5.52
CA SER A 168 7.31 -24.36 -4.87
C SER A 168 8.40 -23.29 -4.76
N LEU A 169 8.88 -23.05 -3.53
CA LEU A 169 9.90 -22.05 -3.27
C LEU A 169 11.25 -22.75 -2.99
N ALA A 170 12.29 -22.31 -3.70
CA ALA A 170 13.66 -22.72 -3.46
C ALA A 170 14.39 -21.83 -2.42
N PHE A 171 13.68 -20.89 -1.80
CA PHE A 171 14.21 -19.94 -0.83
C PHE A 171 13.18 -19.63 0.26
N THR A 172 13.64 -19.09 1.39
CA THR A 172 12.76 -18.60 2.47
C THR A 172 12.46 -17.10 2.25
N PRO A 173 11.21 -16.71 1.97
CA PRO A 173 10.85 -15.32 1.78
C PRO A 173 11.05 -14.49 3.05
N CYS A 174 11.62 -13.28 2.91
CA CYS A 174 11.88 -12.37 4.02
C CYS A 174 11.67 -10.93 3.54
N LEU A 175 10.69 -10.23 4.09
CA LEU A 175 10.33 -8.87 3.63
C LEU A 175 11.44 -7.84 3.91
N GLU A 176 12.16 -8.00 5.00
CA GLU A 176 13.26 -7.13 5.42
C GLU A 176 14.42 -7.14 4.42
N LYS A 177 14.58 -8.24 3.68
CA LYS A 177 15.57 -8.38 2.60
C LYS A 177 15.17 -7.70 1.29
N SER A 178 13.92 -7.26 1.16
CA SER A 178 13.47 -6.46 0.03
C SER A 178 13.66 -4.97 0.30
N PHE A 179 13.76 -4.16 -0.76
CA PHE A 179 13.83 -2.71 -0.63
C PHE A 179 12.70 -2.19 0.26
N ASN A 180 13.04 -1.44 1.31
CA ASN A 180 12.08 -0.76 2.18
C ASN A 180 12.67 0.49 2.85
N ARG A 181 11.80 1.33 3.42
CA ARG A 181 12.11 2.52 4.21
C ARG A 181 11.69 2.37 5.67
N GLY A 182 11.77 1.14 6.22
CA GLY A 182 11.05 0.74 7.40
C GLY A 182 9.59 0.49 7.09
N PHE A 183 8.90 -0.23 7.98
CA PHE A 183 7.53 -0.65 7.75
C PHE A 183 6.54 0.06 8.67
N THR A 184 5.31 0.25 8.18
CA THR A 184 4.17 0.75 8.92
C THR A 184 2.89 0.02 8.48
N ARG A 185 1.96 -0.13 9.41
CA ARG A 185 0.58 -0.57 9.12
C ARG A 185 -0.28 0.57 8.56
N TYR A 186 0.31 1.77 8.50
CA TYR A 186 -0.34 3.01 8.13
C TYR A 186 -1.52 3.31 9.04
N PHE A 187 -2.69 3.66 8.52
CA PHE A 187 -3.86 4.04 9.28
C PHE A 187 -4.84 2.89 9.57
N LEU A 188 -4.40 1.64 9.49
CA LEU A 188 -5.30 0.48 9.64
C LEU A 188 -6.06 0.48 10.98
N ASP A 189 -5.41 0.88 12.07
CA ASP A 189 -6.02 0.99 13.40
C ASP A 189 -6.29 2.45 13.82
N GLY A 190 -6.34 3.35 12.84
CA GLY A 190 -6.51 4.78 13.05
C GLY A 190 -5.27 5.59 12.72
N ARG A 191 -5.38 6.91 12.84
CA ARG A 191 -4.29 7.81 12.47
C ARG A 191 -3.17 7.76 13.49
N THR A 192 -1.93 7.74 12.97
CA THR A 192 -0.70 7.69 13.77
C THR A 192 0.38 8.54 13.14
N PRO A 193 1.26 9.20 13.93
CA PRO A 193 2.45 9.88 13.40
C PRO A 193 3.56 8.91 12.97
N ASP A 194 3.54 7.65 13.42
CA ASP A 194 4.57 6.64 13.10
C ASP A 194 4.48 6.12 11.66
N VAL A 195 4.30 7.01 10.73
CA VAL A 195 4.25 6.71 9.29
C VAL A 195 5.40 7.33 8.52
N PHE A 196 6.16 8.25 9.13
CA PHE A 196 7.27 8.94 8.48
C PHE A 196 8.61 8.22 8.67
N SER A 197 9.48 8.35 7.69
CA SER A 197 10.82 7.75 7.69
C SER A 197 11.93 8.80 7.75
N PHE A 198 11.80 9.82 8.61
CA PHE A 198 12.74 10.93 8.73
C PHE A 198 14.17 10.47 9.02
N HIS A 199 14.32 9.45 9.85
CA HIS A 199 15.60 8.94 10.35
C HIS A 199 15.83 7.46 9.99
N THR A 200 14.86 6.79 9.35
CA THR A 200 14.99 5.38 8.99
C THR A 200 15.83 5.25 7.74
N PRO A 201 16.98 4.59 7.77
CA PRO A 201 17.77 4.33 6.58
C PRO A 201 16.98 3.45 5.61
N LYS A 202 17.18 3.67 4.31
CA LYS A 202 16.64 2.75 3.30
C LYS A 202 17.39 1.44 3.37
N SER A 203 16.67 0.32 3.43
CA SER A 203 17.22 -0.95 2.98
C SER A 203 17.18 -1.00 1.46
N LEU A 204 18.29 -1.28 0.82
CA LEU A 204 18.35 -1.46 -0.64
C LEU A 204 17.92 -2.87 -1.06
N GLY A 205 17.70 -3.75 -0.09
CA GLY A 205 17.42 -5.16 -0.30
C GLY A 205 18.69 -6.01 -0.31
N GLU A 206 18.50 -7.30 -0.23
CA GLU A 206 19.52 -8.34 -0.33
C GLU A 206 19.04 -9.42 -1.30
N GLU A 207 19.94 -10.19 -1.87
CA GLU A 207 19.55 -11.35 -2.67
C GLU A 207 18.87 -12.40 -1.79
N VAL A 208 17.71 -12.88 -2.23
CA VAL A 208 16.89 -13.87 -1.50
C VAL A 208 16.92 -15.27 -2.15
N GLY A 209 17.95 -15.53 -2.89
CA GLY A 209 18.17 -16.77 -3.62
C GLY A 209 18.03 -16.61 -5.14
N THR A 210 18.71 -17.46 -5.84
CA THR A 210 18.70 -17.56 -7.31
C THR A 210 17.57 -18.45 -7.79
#